data_e99d4df18178aaa9b703bb138a7ae66c
#
_entry.id   e99d4df18178aaa9b703bb138a7ae66c
#
_cell.length_a   1.000
_cell.length_b   1.000
_cell.length_c   1.000
_cell.angle_alpha   90.00
_cell.angle_beta   90.00
_cell.angle_gamma   90.00
#
_symmetry.space_group_name_H-M   'P 1'
#
loop_
_entity.id
_entity.type
_entity.pdbx_description
1 polymer ?
#
loop_
_entity_poly.entity_id
_entity_poly.type
_entity_poly.pdbx_seq_one_letter_code
_entity_poly.pdbx_strand_id
1 'polypeptide(L)'
;MLLELAQWLAKDVRGFNVFNYITLRTVLAALTALMISFIVGPTMIRKLTAYKIGQSVRDDGPQTHLAKAGTPTMGGALILVSIAVTTLLWADLSNRYIWVVLATTLGFGIVGWVDDYRKVVYRNPKGLSASAKLFSQSLIAISVAVYLGLTAELPAQTTMIVPFFKQVAIPLGLAGFVALTYFVIVGTSNAVNLTDGLDGLAIMPTVMISSALAIFAYVAGHAVFAKYLGIPHIPQAAELAVFCGALAGAGLAFLWFNAYPAEVFMGDVGALALGAALGVVTVIVRQEIVLFIMGGVFVVETLSVMLQVASFKLIGKRVFRMAPLHHHFELKGWKENQVVVRFWIITMMLVLFGLSSLKLR
;
A
#
# COMPACT_ATOMS: atom_id res chain seq x y z
N MET A 1 -20.04 -4.42 10.56
CA MET A 1 -20.88 -5.63 10.81
C MET A 1 -20.66 -6.22 12.23
N LEU A 2 -19.49 -6.79 12.55
CA LEU A 2 -19.23 -7.34 13.91
C LEU A 2 -19.26 -6.25 14.98
N LEU A 3 -18.85 -5.02 14.67
CA LEU A 3 -18.98 -3.88 15.58
C LEU A 3 -20.43 -3.58 15.91
N GLU A 4 -21.32 -3.54 14.93
CA GLU A 4 -22.76 -3.29 15.14
C GLU A 4 -23.39 -4.41 15.97
N LEU A 5 -23.04 -5.66 15.66
CA LEU A 5 -23.48 -6.82 16.45
C LEU A 5 -22.98 -6.72 17.90
N ALA A 6 -21.71 -6.37 18.10
CA ALA A 6 -21.14 -6.20 19.43
C ALA A 6 -21.82 -5.05 20.20
N GLN A 7 -22.12 -3.94 19.54
CA GLN A 7 -22.87 -2.82 20.13
C GLN A 7 -24.32 -3.20 20.51
N TRP A 8 -24.94 -4.04 19.68
CA TRP A 8 -26.27 -4.57 20.01
C TRP A 8 -26.23 -5.50 21.24
N LEU A 9 -25.26 -6.45 21.28
CA LEU A 9 -25.05 -7.34 22.41
C LEU A 9 -24.61 -6.63 23.69
N ALA A 10 -23.91 -5.50 23.56
CA ALA A 10 -23.44 -4.69 24.69
C ALA A 10 -24.60 -4.10 25.52
N LYS A 11 -25.81 -4.03 24.96
CA LYS A 11 -27.01 -3.61 25.71
C LYS A 11 -27.36 -4.58 26.83
N ASP A 12 -27.14 -5.88 26.60
CA ASP A 12 -27.47 -6.94 27.55
C ASP A 12 -26.20 -7.42 28.30
N VAL A 13 -25.06 -7.44 27.67
CA VAL A 13 -23.81 -7.94 28.25
C VAL A 13 -22.69 -6.90 28.11
N ARG A 14 -22.39 -6.23 29.23
CA ARG A 14 -21.39 -5.12 29.28
C ARG A 14 -20.01 -5.46 28.71
N GLY A 15 -19.62 -6.74 28.74
CA GLY A 15 -18.33 -7.19 28.20
C GLY A 15 -18.12 -6.87 26.72
N PHE A 16 -19.19 -6.79 25.91
CA PHE A 16 -19.09 -6.46 24.50
C PHE A 16 -18.72 -5.00 24.22
N ASN A 17 -18.76 -4.10 25.22
CA ASN A 17 -18.28 -2.73 25.07
C ASN A 17 -16.78 -2.64 24.70
N VAL A 18 -16.01 -3.68 24.94
CA VAL A 18 -14.60 -3.74 24.58
C VAL A 18 -14.37 -3.58 23.08
N PHE A 19 -15.32 -3.98 22.23
CA PHE A 19 -15.23 -3.83 20.77
C PHE A 19 -15.43 -2.39 20.27
N ASN A 20 -15.82 -1.45 21.14
CA ASN A 20 -15.85 -0.03 20.81
C ASN A 20 -14.42 0.56 20.74
N TYR A 21 -13.41 -0.09 21.36
CA TYR A 21 -12.04 0.38 21.30
C TYR A 21 -11.41 0.10 19.92
N ILE A 22 -11.04 1.17 19.21
CA ILE A 22 -10.39 1.11 17.89
C ILE A 22 -9.11 0.28 17.95
N THR A 23 -8.32 0.43 19.01
CA THR A 23 -7.06 -0.31 19.20
C THR A 23 -7.27 -1.82 19.23
N LEU A 24 -8.27 -2.30 19.96
CA LEU A 24 -8.61 -3.73 19.97
C LEU A 24 -9.06 -4.19 18.58
N ARG A 25 -9.96 -3.42 17.92
CA ARG A 25 -10.42 -3.77 16.57
C ARG A 25 -9.31 -3.77 15.55
N THR A 26 -8.32 -2.90 15.69
CA THR A 26 -7.11 -2.89 14.84
C THR A 26 -6.31 -4.20 14.98
N VAL A 27 -6.09 -4.66 16.22
CA VAL A 27 -5.39 -5.94 16.47
C VAL A 27 -6.21 -7.12 15.96
N LEU A 28 -7.52 -7.14 16.22
CA LEU A 28 -8.41 -8.20 15.73
C LEU A 28 -8.48 -8.20 14.20
N ALA A 29 -8.48 -7.04 13.57
CA ALA A 29 -8.43 -6.94 12.12
C ALA A 29 -7.11 -7.51 11.56
N ALA A 30 -5.98 -7.19 12.15
CA ALA A 30 -4.69 -7.77 11.74
C ALA A 30 -4.70 -9.30 11.85
N LEU A 31 -5.14 -9.84 12.99
CA LEU A 31 -5.22 -11.29 13.21
C LEU A 31 -6.23 -11.97 12.28
N THR A 32 -7.41 -11.36 12.06
CA THR A 32 -8.44 -11.91 11.16
C THR A 32 -7.95 -11.94 9.72
N ALA A 33 -7.32 -10.88 9.22
CA ALA A 33 -6.77 -10.83 7.87
C ALA A 33 -5.65 -11.86 7.68
N LEU A 34 -4.78 -12.01 8.68
CA LEU A 34 -3.72 -13.01 8.71
C LEU A 34 -4.30 -14.43 8.65
N MET A 35 -5.32 -14.72 9.46
CA MET A 35 -5.97 -16.04 9.48
C MET A 35 -6.70 -16.35 8.17
N ILE A 36 -7.46 -15.39 7.61
CA ILE A 36 -8.11 -15.57 6.31
C ILE A 36 -7.07 -15.95 5.25
N SER A 37 -5.95 -15.20 5.21
CA SER A 37 -4.89 -15.46 4.25
C SER A 37 -4.24 -16.84 4.43
N PHE A 38 -4.01 -17.30 5.64
CA PHE A 38 -3.47 -18.64 5.89
C PHE A 38 -4.44 -19.77 5.53
N ILE A 39 -5.74 -19.57 5.76
CA ILE A 39 -6.76 -20.60 5.42
C ILE A 39 -6.98 -20.65 3.91
N VAL A 40 -7.11 -19.50 3.26
CA VAL A 40 -7.44 -19.41 1.83
C VAL A 40 -6.21 -19.58 0.94
N GLY A 41 -5.04 -19.10 1.39
CA GLY A 41 -3.80 -19.04 0.62
C GLY A 41 -3.39 -20.36 -0.04
N PRO A 42 -3.24 -21.49 0.71
CA PRO A 42 -2.81 -22.75 0.11
C PRO A 42 -3.75 -23.26 -0.98
N THR A 43 -5.06 -23.06 -0.80
CA THR A 43 -6.05 -23.46 -1.81
C THR A 43 -6.00 -22.56 -3.04
N MET A 44 -5.83 -21.25 -2.85
CA MET A 44 -5.68 -20.30 -3.93
C MET A 44 -4.40 -20.57 -4.73
N ILE A 45 -3.25 -20.74 -4.08
CA ILE A 45 -1.97 -21.04 -4.73
C ILE A 45 -2.08 -22.30 -5.57
N ARG A 46 -2.66 -23.39 -5.03
CA ARG A 46 -2.90 -24.63 -5.79
C ARG A 46 -3.76 -24.39 -7.04
N LYS A 47 -4.82 -23.59 -6.93
CA LYS A 47 -5.67 -23.26 -8.08
C LYS A 47 -4.90 -22.44 -9.13
N LEU A 48 -4.17 -21.40 -8.73
CA LEU A 48 -3.35 -20.58 -9.62
C LEU A 48 -2.32 -21.42 -10.37
N THR A 49 -1.65 -22.35 -9.67
CA THR A 49 -0.71 -23.29 -10.26
C THR A 49 -1.39 -24.24 -11.25
N ALA A 50 -2.55 -24.81 -10.88
CA ALA A 50 -3.31 -25.73 -11.74
C ALA A 50 -3.78 -25.06 -13.04
N TYR A 51 -4.17 -23.81 -12.98
CA TYR A 51 -4.56 -23.00 -14.17
C TYR A 51 -3.35 -22.50 -14.97
N LYS A 52 -2.12 -22.88 -14.58
CA LYS A 52 -0.86 -22.41 -15.21
C LYS A 52 -0.78 -20.88 -15.29
N ILE A 53 -1.28 -20.21 -14.26
CA ILE A 53 -1.22 -18.76 -14.11
C ILE A 53 0.20 -18.36 -13.63
N GLY A 54 1.21 -18.71 -14.41
CA GLY A 54 2.61 -18.40 -14.14
C GLY A 54 3.06 -17.14 -14.89
N GLN A 55 3.97 -16.42 -14.28
CA GLN A 55 4.59 -15.27 -14.93
C GLN A 55 5.50 -15.75 -16.07
N SER A 56 5.37 -15.15 -17.25
CA SER A 56 6.38 -15.29 -18.30
C SER A 56 7.62 -14.54 -17.86
N VAL A 57 8.71 -15.27 -17.64
CA VAL A 57 10.01 -14.65 -17.32
C VAL A 57 10.47 -13.86 -18.54
N ARG A 58 10.88 -12.60 -18.33
CA ARG A 58 11.43 -11.77 -19.39
C ARG A 58 12.84 -12.22 -19.75
N ASP A 59 13.12 -12.33 -21.04
CA ASP A 59 14.43 -12.78 -21.54
C ASP A 59 15.58 -11.77 -21.27
N ASP A 60 15.23 -10.50 -20.96
CA ASP A 60 16.15 -9.40 -20.69
C ASP A 60 16.43 -9.16 -19.20
N GLY A 61 15.94 -10.04 -18.30
CA GLY A 61 16.18 -10.00 -16.85
C GLY A 61 17.45 -10.74 -16.40
N PRO A 62 17.80 -10.68 -15.09
CA PRO A 62 18.87 -11.49 -14.51
C PRO A 62 18.63 -12.99 -14.72
N GLN A 63 19.66 -13.74 -15.11
CA GLN A 63 19.55 -15.19 -15.38
C GLN A 63 19.05 -16.00 -14.17
N THR A 64 19.27 -15.49 -12.94
CA THR A 64 18.77 -16.09 -11.71
C THR A 64 17.24 -16.19 -11.67
N HIS A 65 16.53 -15.33 -12.40
CA HIS A 65 15.07 -15.33 -12.47
C HIS A 65 14.50 -16.46 -13.34
N LEU A 66 15.30 -17.10 -14.19
CA LEU A 66 14.86 -18.27 -14.97
C LEU A 66 14.46 -19.45 -14.08
N ALA A 67 15.07 -19.58 -12.90
CA ALA A 67 14.72 -20.62 -11.93
C ALA A 67 13.32 -20.41 -11.32
N LYS A 68 12.73 -19.20 -11.43
CA LYS A 68 11.38 -18.86 -10.94
C LYS A 68 10.28 -19.11 -11.97
N ALA A 69 10.64 -19.65 -13.14
CA ALA A 69 9.67 -20.01 -14.18
C ALA A 69 8.67 -21.02 -13.65
N GLY A 70 7.38 -20.71 -13.74
CA GLY A 70 6.30 -21.60 -13.23
C GLY A 70 5.72 -21.20 -11.87
N THR A 71 6.35 -20.30 -11.10
CA THR A 71 5.74 -19.74 -9.89
C THR A 71 4.47 -18.96 -10.28
N PRO A 72 3.30 -19.26 -9.66
CA PRO A 72 2.07 -18.57 -9.99
C PRO A 72 2.13 -17.07 -9.60
N THR A 73 1.44 -16.25 -10.37
CA THR A 73 1.25 -14.82 -10.11
C THR A 73 -0.19 -14.51 -9.73
N MET A 74 -0.54 -13.24 -9.52
CA MET A 74 -1.84 -12.75 -9.06
C MET A 74 -2.17 -13.11 -7.60
N GLY A 75 -1.17 -13.43 -6.79
CA GLY A 75 -1.33 -13.66 -5.36
C GLY A 75 -1.87 -12.45 -4.59
N GLY A 76 -1.73 -11.26 -5.15
CA GLY A 76 -2.33 -10.04 -4.61
C GLY A 76 -3.84 -10.10 -4.41
N ALA A 77 -4.55 -10.93 -5.16
CA ALA A 77 -5.98 -11.14 -4.95
C ALA A 77 -6.30 -11.70 -3.55
N LEU A 78 -5.42 -12.58 -3.00
CA LEU A 78 -5.54 -13.07 -1.62
C LEU A 78 -5.47 -11.91 -0.62
N ILE A 79 -4.52 -11.00 -0.82
CA ILE A 79 -4.35 -9.84 0.05
C ILE A 79 -5.61 -8.98 0.02
N LEU A 80 -6.13 -8.67 -1.18
CA LEU A 80 -7.31 -7.82 -1.35
C LEU A 80 -8.58 -8.41 -0.73
N VAL A 81 -8.81 -9.71 -0.92
CA VAL A 81 -9.94 -10.41 -0.29
C VAL A 81 -9.82 -10.34 1.23
N SER A 82 -8.63 -10.62 1.77
CA SER A 82 -8.39 -10.60 3.21
C SER A 82 -8.60 -9.20 3.80
N ILE A 83 -8.07 -8.15 3.14
CA ILE A 83 -8.29 -6.74 3.57
C ILE A 83 -9.77 -6.39 3.51
N ALA A 84 -10.44 -6.65 2.38
CA ALA A 84 -11.83 -6.25 2.19
C ALA A 84 -12.77 -6.92 3.18
N VAL A 85 -12.70 -8.24 3.31
CA VAL A 85 -13.53 -9.01 4.25
C VAL A 85 -13.28 -8.54 5.68
N THR A 86 -12.03 -8.44 6.07
CA THR A 86 -11.66 -8.04 7.44
C THR A 86 -12.11 -6.63 7.77
N THR A 87 -11.92 -5.68 6.84
CA THR A 87 -12.36 -4.30 7.05
C THR A 87 -13.88 -4.21 7.18
N LEU A 88 -14.63 -4.92 6.33
CA LEU A 88 -16.10 -4.98 6.43
C LEU A 88 -16.57 -5.62 7.74
N LEU A 89 -15.84 -6.56 8.31
CA LEU A 89 -16.17 -7.19 9.59
C LEU A 89 -15.93 -6.26 10.77
N TRP A 90 -14.76 -5.60 10.83
CA TRP A 90 -14.31 -4.91 12.05
C TRP A 90 -14.42 -3.39 12.02
N ALA A 91 -14.44 -2.75 10.84
CA ALA A 91 -14.54 -1.31 10.76
C ALA A 91 -15.96 -0.80 10.99
N ASP A 92 -16.05 0.46 11.40
CA ASP A 92 -17.30 1.21 11.42
C ASP A 92 -17.71 1.58 10.01
N LEU A 93 -18.73 0.91 9.49
CA LEU A 93 -19.21 1.10 8.12
C LEU A 93 -19.99 2.41 7.92
N SER A 94 -20.33 3.13 8.98
CA SER A 94 -20.90 4.48 8.88
C SER A 94 -19.85 5.53 8.52
N ASN A 95 -18.56 5.19 8.68
CA ASN A 95 -17.44 6.07 8.39
C ASN A 95 -17.15 6.13 6.89
N ARG A 96 -17.27 7.33 6.30
CA ARG A 96 -17.02 7.57 4.87
C ARG A 96 -15.61 7.20 4.42
N TYR A 97 -14.60 7.39 5.27
CA TYR A 97 -13.20 7.11 4.92
C TYR A 97 -12.94 5.61 4.70
N ILE A 98 -13.66 4.74 5.39
CA ILE A 98 -13.57 3.28 5.18
C ILE A 98 -13.98 2.92 3.75
N TRP A 99 -15.06 3.50 3.25
CA TRP A 99 -15.50 3.28 1.88
C TRP A 99 -14.54 3.88 0.85
N VAL A 100 -13.96 5.04 1.14
CA VAL A 100 -12.95 5.67 0.26
C VAL A 100 -11.71 4.80 0.14
N VAL A 101 -11.16 4.30 1.26
CA VAL A 101 -9.95 3.45 1.19
C VAL A 101 -10.23 2.11 0.55
N LEU A 102 -11.39 1.49 0.82
CA LEU A 102 -11.79 0.24 0.17
C LEU A 102 -12.00 0.42 -1.33
N ALA A 103 -12.75 1.44 -1.74
CA ALA A 103 -13.02 1.71 -3.16
C ALA A 103 -11.72 2.00 -3.93
N THR A 104 -10.81 2.79 -3.35
CA THR A 104 -9.51 3.08 -3.96
C THR A 104 -8.68 1.81 -4.10
N THR A 105 -8.53 1.06 -3.02
CA THR A 105 -7.71 -0.16 -2.99
C THR A 105 -8.23 -1.20 -3.97
N LEU A 106 -9.53 -1.49 -3.94
CA LEU A 106 -10.14 -2.45 -4.84
C LEU A 106 -10.17 -1.96 -6.29
N GLY A 107 -10.40 -0.66 -6.51
CA GLY A 107 -10.37 -0.07 -7.85
C GLY A 107 -8.99 -0.22 -8.52
N PHE A 108 -7.91 0.09 -7.81
CA PHE A 108 -6.55 -0.14 -8.32
C PHE A 108 -6.23 -1.63 -8.44
N GLY A 109 -6.76 -2.46 -7.54
CA GLY A 109 -6.69 -3.91 -7.64
C GLY A 109 -7.35 -4.45 -8.91
N ILE A 110 -8.50 -3.92 -9.30
CA ILE A 110 -9.18 -4.28 -10.56
C ILE A 110 -8.32 -3.89 -11.77
N VAL A 111 -7.71 -2.69 -11.76
CA VAL A 111 -6.79 -2.28 -12.85
C VAL A 111 -5.63 -3.27 -12.97
N GLY A 112 -5.01 -3.64 -11.83
CA GLY A 112 -3.94 -4.63 -11.80
C GLY A 112 -4.40 -6.02 -12.23
N TRP A 113 -5.60 -6.43 -11.82
CA TRP A 113 -6.17 -7.72 -12.21
C TRP A 113 -6.40 -7.80 -13.74
N VAL A 114 -6.91 -6.75 -14.36
CA VAL A 114 -7.10 -6.70 -15.81
C VAL A 114 -5.74 -6.77 -16.53
N ASP A 115 -4.72 -6.11 -16.00
CA ASP A 115 -3.36 -6.15 -16.54
C ASP A 115 -2.76 -7.58 -16.48
N ASP A 116 -2.79 -8.19 -15.30
CA ASP A 116 -2.27 -9.54 -15.08
C ASP A 116 -3.08 -10.60 -15.86
N TYR A 117 -4.42 -10.47 -15.89
CA TYR A 117 -5.28 -11.36 -16.65
C TYR A 117 -4.92 -11.35 -18.14
N ARG A 118 -4.65 -10.17 -18.71
CA ARG A 118 -4.21 -10.06 -20.11
C ARG A 118 -2.85 -10.71 -20.34
N LYS A 119 -1.91 -10.54 -19.42
CA LYS A 119 -0.57 -11.15 -19.52
C LYS A 119 -0.64 -12.68 -19.50
N VAL A 120 -1.49 -13.22 -18.62
CA VAL A 120 -1.55 -14.67 -18.37
C VAL A 120 -2.50 -15.39 -19.33
N VAL A 121 -3.77 -14.96 -19.40
CA VAL A 121 -4.81 -15.67 -20.15
C VAL A 121 -4.67 -15.44 -21.65
N TYR A 122 -4.46 -14.20 -22.07
CA TYR A 122 -4.24 -13.89 -23.49
C TYR A 122 -2.78 -14.06 -23.93
N ARG A 123 -1.88 -14.47 -23.02
CA ARG A 123 -0.45 -14.63 -23.28
C ARG A 123 0.17 -13.38 -23.94
N ASN A 124 -0.34 -12.22 -23.59
CA ASN A 124 0.15 -10.95 -24.10
C ASN A 124 1.13 -10.33 -23.07
N PRO A 125 2.45 -10.44 -23.26
CA PRO A 125 3.43 -9.98 -22.28
C PRO A 125 3.36 -8.46 -22.01
N LYS A 126 2.71 -7.70 -22.89
CA LYS A 126 2.53 -6.24 -22.71
C LYS A 126 1.39 -5.88 -21.77
N GLY A 127 0.45 -6.80 -21.49
CA GLY A 127 -0.71 -6.53 -20.63
C GLY A 127 -1.59 -5.37 -21.13
N LEU A 128 -1.95 -4.47 -20.23
CA LEU A 128 -2.57 -3.18 -20.57
C LEU A 128 -1.52 -2.22 -21.16
N SER A 129 -1.93 -1.39 -22.10
CA SER A 129 -1.06 -0.30 -22.55
C SER A 129 -0.81 0.67 -21.38
N ALA A 130 0.41 1.27 -21.34
CA ALA A 130 0.77 2.21 -20.28
C ALA A 130 -0.23 3.37 -20.16
N SER A 131 -0.74 3.86 -21.30
CA SER A 131 -1.75 4.92 -21.34
C SER A 131 -3.09 4.47 -20.76
N ALA A 132 -3.58 3.27 -21.07
CA ALA A 132 -4.83 2.74 -20.53
C ALA A 132 -4.71 2.50 -19.01
N LYS A 133 -3.58 1.96 -18.56
CA LYS A 133 -3.29 1.74 -17.14
C LYS A 133 -3.29 3.08 -16.39
N LEU A 134 -2.54 4.06 -16.89
CA LEU A 134 -2.47 5.39 -16.28
C LEU A 134 -3.83 6.10 -16.31
N PHE A 135 -4.59 6.01 -17.41
CA PHE A 135 -5.92 6.61 -17.52
C PHE A 135 -6.87 6.04 -16.47
N SER A 136 -6.92 4.71 -16.31
CA SER A 136 -7.79 4.07 -15.31
C SER A 136 -7.40 4.46 -13.88
N GLN A 137 -6.11 4.47 -13.57
CA GLN A 137 -5.59 4.92 -12.27
C GLN A 137 -5.93 6.40 -12.03
N SER A 138 -5.78 7.25 -13.05
CA SER A 138 -6.09 8.69 -12.96
C SER A 138 -7.55 8.93 -12.70
N LEU A 139 -8.44 8.21 -13.37
CA LEU A 139 -9.88 8.33 -13.18
C LEU A 139 -10.26 8.06 -11.72
N ILE A 140 -9.77 6.96 -11.15
CA ILE A 140 -10.05 6.59 -9.76
C ILE A 140 -9.45 7.63 -8.80
N ALA A 141 -8.17 7.99 -8.98
CA ALA A 141 -7.47 8.88 -8.07
C ALA A 141 -8.06 10.31 -8.08
N ILE A 142 -8.42 10.83 -9.25
CA ILE A 142 -9.06 12.16 -9.38
C ILE A 142 -10.46 12.13 -8.75
N SER A 143 -11.26 11.09 -9.00
CA SER A 143 -12.59 10.95 -8.39
C SER A 143 -12.51 10.96 -6.87
N VAL A 144 -11.57 10.22 -6.30
CA VAL A 144 -11.31 10.18 -4.85
C VAL A 144 -10.83 11.54 -4.34
N ALA A 145 -9.90 12.18 -5.05
CA ALA A 145 -9.37 13.48 -4.66
C ALA A 145 -10.46 14.57 -4.65
N VAL A 146 -11.29 14.60 -5.68
CA VAL A 146 -12.41 15.55 -5.78
C VAL A 146 -13.43 15.26 -4.68
N TYR A 147 -13.78 13.99 -4.44
CA TYR A 147 -14.70 13.63 -3.37
C TYR A 147 -14.17 14.10 -2.00
N LEU A 148 -12.93 13.78 -1.66
CA LEU A 148 -12.33 14.18 -0.38
C LEU A 148 -12.23 15.71 -0.25
N GLY A 149 -11.90 16.43 -1.34
CA GLY A 149 -11.80 17.87 -1.33
C GLY A 149 -13.15 18.57 -1.16
N LEU A 150 -14.20 18.09 -1.84
CA LEU A 150 -15.55 18.66 -1.77
C LEU A 150 -16.26 18.33 -0.46
N THR A 151 -15.93 17.21 0.17
CA THR A 151 -16.51 16.77 1.45
C THR A 151 -15.67 17.17 2.66
N ALA A 152 -14.62 17.99 2.46
CA ALA A 152 -13.81 18.52 3.55
C ALA A 152 -14.63 19.51 4.40
N GLU A 153 -14.74 19.21 5.69
CA GLU A 153 -15.50 20.03 6.66
C GLU A 153 -14.57 21.03 7.39
N LEU A 154 -13.30 20.69 7.48
CA LEU A 154 -12.29 21.48 8.19
C LEU A 154 -11.17 21.89 7.24
N PRO A 155 -10.63 23.13 7.35
CA PRO A 155 -9.48 23.56 6.55
C PRO A 155 -8.26 22.62 6.67
N ALA A 156 -8.09 21.99 7.83
CA ALA A 156 -7.02 21.03 8.09
C ALA A 156 -7.02 19.84 7.10
N GLN A 157 -8.19 19.45 6.59
CA GLN A 157 -8.34 18.30 5.68
C GLN A 157 -7.80 18.57 4.27
N THR A 158 -7.58 19.83 3.89
CA THR A 158 -7.03 20.24 2.59
C THR A 158 -5.71 21.03 2.70
N THR A 159 -5.08 20.99 3.89
CA THR A 159 -3.83 21.68 4.16
C THR A 159 -2.67 20.71 4.17
N MET A 160 -1.62 20.94 3.42
CA MET A 160 -0.39 20.16 3.45
C MET A 160 0.46 20.55 4.67
N ILE A 161 1.00 19.55 5.37
CA ILE A 161 1.80 19.75 6.58
C ILE A 161 3.24 19.36 6.29
N VAL A 162 4.17 20.22 6.75
CA VAL A 162 5.58 19.93 6.67
C VAL A 162 6.02 19.25 7.97
N PRO A 163 6.48 17.97 7.93
CA PRO A 163 6.97 17.31 9.12
C PRO A 163 8.17 18.06 9.71
N PHE A 164 8.35 17.95 11.04
CA PHE A 164 9.40 18.64 11.83
C PHE A 164 9.26 20.15 11.95
N PHE A 165 8.39 20.81 11.17
CA PHE A 165 8.16 22.26 11.23
C PHE A 165 6.71 22.55 11.64
N LYS A 166 6.48 22.70 12.96
CA LYS A 166 5.13 22.84 13.55
C LYS A 166 4.25 23.95 12.97
N GLN A 167 4.86 25.03 12.49
CA GLN A 167 4.15 26.22 12.05
C GLN A 167 3.96 26.27 10.53
N VAL A 168 4.54 25.32 9.78
CA VAL A 168 4.45 25.32 8.32
C VAL A 168 3.29 24.43 7.88
N ALA A 169 2.16 25.07 7.66
CA ALA A 169 0.95 24.48 7.10
C ALA A 169 0.57 25.24 5.83
N ILE A 170 0.52 24.55 4.70
CA ILE A 170 0.30 25.17 3.39
C ILE A 170 -1.14 24.84 2.95
N PRO A 171 -2.05 25.84 2.96
CA PRO A 171 -3.40 25.63 2.44
C PRO A 171 -3.32 25.45 0.92
N LEU A 172 -3.79 24.30 0.42
CA LEU A 172 -3.66 23.94 -1.00
C LEU A 172 -4.82 24.45 -1.85
N GLY A 173 -5.94 24.77 -1.22
CA GLY A 173 -7.21 24.94 -1.94
C GLY A 173 -7.66 23.64 -2.61
N LEU A 174 -8.80 23.67 -3.28
CA LEU A 174 -9.34 22.43 -3.92
C LEU A 174 -8.42 21.93 -5.04
N ALA A 175 -7.98 22.80 -5.93
CA ALA A 175 -7.16 22.40 -7.07
C ALA A 175 -5.79 21.84 -6.65
N GLY A 176 -5.10 22.50 -5.73
CA GLY A 176 -3.82 22.01 -5.21
C GLY A 176 -3.97 20.72 -4.42
N PHE A 177 -5.05 20.59 -3.64
CA PHE A 177 -5.37 19.34 -2.94
C PHE A 177 -5.60 18.18 -3.92
N VAL A 178 -6.42 18.38 -4.96
CA VAL A 178 -6.69 17.35 -5.97
C VAL A 178 -5.41 16.94 -6.69
N ALA A 179 -4.58 17.91 -7.08
CA ALA A 179 -3.30 17.63 -7.74
C ALA A 179 -2.36 16.83 -6.84
N LEU A 180 -2.16 17.25 -5.58
CA LEU A 180 -1.30 16.54 -4.63
C LEU A 180 -1.82 15.12 -4.38
N THR A 181 -3.12 14.97 -4.10
CA THR A 181 -3.76 13.68 -3.87
C THR A 181 -3.57 12.72 -5.05
N TYR A 182 -3.76 13.22 -6.27
CA TYR A 182 -3.51 12.46 -7.49
C TYR A 182 -2.07 11.93 -7.55
N PHE A 183 -1.09 12.80 -7.37
CA PHE A 183 0.31 12.41 -7.42
C PHE A 183 0.70 11.44 -6.30
N VAL A 184 0.14 11.60 -5.10
CA VAL A 184 0.40 10.69 -3.98
C VAL A 184 -0.19 9.31 -4.28
N ILE A 185 -1.46 9.20 -4.66
CA ILE A 185 -2.11 7.91 -4.88
C ILE A 185 -1.49 7.19 -6.08
N VAL A 186 -1.42 7.84 -7.26
CA VAL A 186 -0.90 7.23 -8.47
C VAL A 186 0.61 6.98 -8.37
N GLY A 187 1.34 7.93 -7.80
CA GLY A 187 2.78 7.81 -7.58
C GLY A 187 3.14 6.64 -6.68
N THR A 188 2.50 6.54 -5.51
CA THR A 188 2.77 5.44 -4.57
C THR A 188 2.34 4.09 -5.15
N SER A 189 1.20 4.04 -5.85
CA SER A 189 0.73 2.82 -6.53
C SER A 189 1.78 2.28 -7.51
N ASN A 190 2.28 3.14 -8.39
CA ASN A 190 3.28 2.71 -9.37
C ASN A 190 4.66 2.48 -8.75
N ALA A 191 5.02 3.19 -7.67
CA ALA A 191 6.27 3.00 -6.96
C ALA A 191 6.35 1.63 -6.27
N VAL A 192 5.27 1.20 -5.61
CA VAL A 192 5.19 -0.16 -5.04
C VAL A 192 5.26 -1.21 -6.15
N ASN A 193 4.56 -0.99 -7.27
CA ASN A 193 4.59 -1.91 -8.40
C ASN A 193 5.99 -2.04 -9.04
N LEU A 194 6.74 -0.94 -9.17
CA LEU A 194 8.12 -0.98 -9.67
C LEU A 194 9.09 -1.68 -8.69
N THR A 195 8.79 -1.65 -7.40
CA THR A 195 9.61 -2.29 -6.37
C THR A 195 9.33 -3.78 -6.23
N ASP A 196 8.19 -4.27 -6.73
CA ASP A 196 7.78 -5.68 -6.64
C ASP A 196 8.52 -6.56 -7.68
N GLY A 197 9.85 -6.52 -7.65
CA GLY A 197 10.72 -7.26 -8.57
C GLY A 197 11.47 -8.44 -7.95
N LEU A 198 11.52 -8.55 -6.62
CA LEU A 198 12.16 -9.64 -5.87
C LEU A 198 11.23 -10.20 -4.80
N ASP A 199 11.42 -11.47 -4.47
CA ASP A 199 10.59 -12.21 -3.50
C ASP A 199 10.57 -11.51 -2.14
N GLY A 200 9.38 -11.06 -1.70
CA GLY A 200 9.18 -10.38 -0.42
C GLY A 200 9.62 -8.91 -0.37
N LEU A 201 10.21 -8.36 -1.46
CA LEU A 201 10.80 -7.02 -1.43
C LEU A 201 9.77 -5.92 -1.17
N ALA A 202 8.64 -5.91 -1.87
CA ALA A 202 7.65 -4.85 -1.78
C ALA A 202 6.69 -5.02 -0.61
N ILE A 203 6.36 -6.27 -0.25
CA ILE A 203 5.30 -6.52 0.74
C ILE A 203 5.70 -6.13 2.16
N MET A 204 6.91 -6.42 2.61
CA MET A 204 7.33 -6.10 3.98
C MET A 204 7.46 -4.58 4.21
N PRO A 205 8.07 -3.77 3.33
CA PRO A 205 7.98 -2.31 3.40
C PRO A 205 6.55 -1.79 3.47
N THR A 206 5.63 -2.35 2.68
CA THR A 206 4.21 -1.99 2.72
C THR A 206 3.58 -2.26 4.09
N VAL A 207 3.87 -3.41 4.71
CA VAL A 207 3.43 -3.76 6.08
C VAL A 207 3.97 -2.77 7.11
N MET A 208 5.27 -2.44 7.05
CA MET A 208 5.90 -1.50 7.97
C MET A 208 5.28 -0.10 7.88
N ILE A 209 5.10 0.41 6.65
CA ILE A 209 4.50 1.72 6.40
C ILE A 209 3.03 1.74 6.83
N SER A 210 2.26 0.69 6.50
CA SER A 210 0.87 0.58 6.93
C SER A 210 0.72 0.57 8.45
N SER A 211 1.60 -0.13 9.15
CA SER A 211 1.63 -0.15 10.62
C SER A 211 1.91 1.24 11.21
N ALA A 212 2.82 2.00 10.61
CA ALA A 212 3.07 3.39 11.00
C ALA A 212 1.87 4.29 10.67
N LEU A 213 1.25 4.13 9.51
CA LEU A 213 0.05 4.88 9.13
C LEU A 213 -1.14 4.57 10.06
N ALA A 214 -1.25 3.36 10.61
CA ALA A 214 -2.24 3.05 11.65
C ALA A 214 -2.05 3.94 12.88
N ILE A 215 -0.80 4.18 13.30
CA ILE A 215 -0.48 5.08 14.42
C ILE A 215 -0.85 6.52 14.05
N PHE A 216 -0.45 7.00 12.86
CA PHE A 216 -0.82 8.34 12.40
C PHE A 216 -2.34 8.54 12.31
N ALA A 217 -3.06 7.55 11.78
CA ALA A 217 -4.51 7.59 11.68
C ALA A 217 -5.16 7.68 13.06
N TYR A 218 -4.71 6.84 13.99
CA TYR A 218 -5.24 6.83 15.35
C TYR A 218 -5.02 8.17 16.07
N VAL A 219 -3.80 8.72 16.02
CA VAL A 219 -3.49 9.97 16.72
C VAL A 219 -4.12 11.20 16.04
N ALA A 220 -4.19 11.24 14.70
CA ALA A 220 -4.83 12.31 13.96
C ALA A 220 -6.36 12.33 14.16
N GLY A 221 -6.98 11.16 14.31
CA GLY A 221 -8.41 11.04 14.56
C GLY A 221 -8.82 11.26 16.02
N HIS A 222 -7.87 11.35 16.96
CA HIS A 222 -8.14 11.54 18.39
C HIS A 222 -7.82 12.97 18.83
N ALA A 223 -8.85 13.76 19.17
CA ALA A 223 -8.72 15.20 19.45
C ALA A 223 -7.64 15.53 20.50
N VAL A 224 -7.56 14.75 21.59
CA VAL A 224 -6.57 14.98 22.67
C VAL A 224 -5.16 14.69 22.19
N PHE A 225 -4.93 13.57 21.51
CA PHE A 225 -3.61 13.23 20.99
C PHE A 225 -3.19 14.15 19.86
N ALA A 226 -4.09 14.51 18.95
CA ALA A 226 -3.80 15.47 17.89
C ALA A 226 -3.33 16.81 18.46
N LYS A 227 -4.06 17.32 19.46
CA LYS A 227 -3.69 18.56 20.18
C LYS A 227 -2.34 18.42 20.90
N TYR A 228 -2.12 17.34 21.62
CA TYR A 228 -0.86 17.10 22.37
C TYR A 228 0.35 16.99 21.44
N LEU A 229 0.19 16.33 20.30
CA LEU A 229 1.25 16.14 19.31
C LEU A 229 1.42 17.34 18.37
N GLY A 230 0.49 18.30 18.39
CA GLY A 230 0.50 19.48 17.49
C GLY A 230 0.27 19.09 16.02
N ILE A 231 -0.50 18.03 15.77
CA ILE A 231 -0.92 17.61 14.43
C ILE A 231 -2.38 18.01 14.18
N PRO A 232 -2.82 18.11 12.93
CA PRO A 232 -4.22 18.37 12.64
C PRO A 232 -5.12 17.27 13.17
N HIS A 233 -6.20 17.66 13.80
CA HIS A 233 -7.28 16.76 14.14
C HIS A 233 -8.14 16.53 12.89
N ILE A 234 -8.20 15.28 12.45
CA ILE A 234 -9.04 14.83 11.33
C ILE A 234 -10.12 13.93 11.90
N PRO A 235 -11.33 14.42 12.12
CA PRO A 235 -12.43 13.63 12.69
C PRO A 235 -12.63 12.33 11.90
N GLN A 236 -12.94 11.25 12.61
CA GLN A 236 -13.16 9.90 12.05
C GLN A 236 -11.92 9.22 11.43
N ALA A 237 -10.77 9.87 11.26
CA ALA A 237 -9.58 9.25 10.68
C ALA A 237 -9.01 8.09 11.52
N ALA A 238 -9.27 8.08 12.85
CA ALA A 238 -8.81 7.00 13.72
C ALA A 238 -9.27 5.61 13.27
N GLU A 239 -10.43 5.52 12.64
CA GLU A 239 -11.00 4.26 12.14
C GLU A 239 -10.14 3.62 11.03
N LEU A 240 -9.36 4.42 10.30
CA LEU A 240 -8.41 3.90 9.31
C LEU A 240 -7.34 3.00 9.93
N ALA A 241 -7.10 3.09 11.24
CA ALA A 241 -6.19 2.16 11.93
C ALA A 241 -6.65 0.70 11.77
N VAL A 242 -7.98 0.44 11.75
CA VAL A 242 -8.54 -0.90 11.53
C VAL A 242 -8.23 -1.41 10.13
N PHE A 243 -8.39 -0.55 9.11
CA PHE A 243 -8.00 -0.87 7.73
C PHE A 243 -6.50 -1.13 7.59
N CYS A 244 -5.66 -0.28 8.18
CA CYS A 244 -4.21 -0.45 8.19
C CYS A 244 -3.79 -1.73 8.92
N GLY A 245 -4.47 -2.10 10.01
CA GLY A 245 -4.29 -3.38 10.69
C GLY A 245 -4.61 -4.57 9.80
N ALA A 246 -5.75 -4.52 9.10
CA ALA A 246 -6.13 -5.55 8.13
C ALA A 246 -5.09 -5.68 7.01
N LEU A 247 -4.58 -4.55 6.48
CA LEU A 247 -3.54 -4.54 5.46
C LEU A 247 -2.23 -5.15 5.99
N ALA A 248 -1.81 -4.77 7.19
CA ALA A 248 -0.60 -5.32 7.81
C ALA A 248 -0.72 -6.83 8.04
N GLY A 249 -1.85 -7.31 8.55
CA GLY A 249 -2.10 -8.73 8.78
C GLY A 249 -2.13 -9.54 7.49
N ALA A 250 -2.85 -9.05 6.46
CA ALA A 250 -2.90 -9.69 5.14
C ALA A 250 -1.52 -9.72 4.47
N GLY A 251 -0.77 -8.61 4.59
CA GLY A 251 0.58 -8.50 4.05
C GLY A 251 1.57 -9.44 4.72
N LEU A 252 1.54 -9.57 6.05
CA LEU A 252 2.39 -10.52 6.78
C LEU A 252 2.08 -11.99 6.40
N ALA A 253 0.80 -12.33 6.28
CA ALA A 253 0.42 -13.67 5.85
C ALA A 253 0.81 -13.93 4.39
N PHE A 254 0.69 -12.94 3.52
CA PHE A 254 1.15 -13.06 2.15
C PHE A 254 2.67 -13.24 2.08
N LEU A 255 3.43 -12.51 2.89
CA LEU A 255 4.89 -12.64 2.98
C LEU A 255 5.31 -14.08 3.32
N TRP A 256 4.52 -14.82 4.10
CA TRP A 256 4.78 -16.22 4.38
C TRP A 256 4.92 -17.07 3.11
N PHE A 257 4.09 -16.78 2.10
CA PHE A 257 4.12 -17.50 0.81
C PHE A 257 5.02 -16.83 -0.22
N ASN A 258 5.33 -15.55 -0.04
CA ASN A 258 6.12 -14.74 -0.99
C ASN A 258 7.58 -14.55 -0.55
N ALA A 259 7.97 -15.01 0.65
CA ALA A 259 9.37 -15.00 1.07
C ALA A 259 10.22 -15.94 0.20
N TYR A 260 11.48 -15.55 -0.03
CA TYR A 260 12.39 -16.29 -0.88
C TYR A 260 12.67 -17.74 -0.35
N PRO A 261 12.53 -18.80 -1.18
CA PRO A 261 12.00 -18.79 -2.55
C PRO A 261 10.46 -18.72 -2.58
N ALA A 262 9.90 -17.79 -3.34
CA ALA A 262 8.46 -17.51 -3.34
C ALA A 262 7.61 -18.66 -3.92
N GLU A 263 6.53 -19.02 -3.23
CA GLU A 263 5.50 -19.94 -3.70
C GLU A 263 4.47 -19.27 -4.62
N VAL A 264 4.35 -17.91 -4.51
CA VAL A 264 3.42 -17.11 -5.30
C VAL A 264 3.93 -15.68 -5.42
N PHE A 265 3.77 -15.07 -6.60
CA PHE A 265 4.06 -13.65 -6.82
C PHE A 265 2.81 -12.79 -6.61
N MET A 266 3.03 -11.57 -6.12
CA MET A 266 1.96 -10.63 -5.83
C MET A 266 1.21 -10.19 -7.10
N GLY A 267 1.97 -9.84 -8.14
CA GLY A 267 1.45 -9.32 -9.39
C GLY A 267 0.95 -7.88 -9.29
N ASP A 268 0.55 -7.34 -10.44
CA ASP A 268 0.02 -5.97 -10.52
C ASP A 268 -1.26 -5.79 -9.70
N VAL A 269 -2.05 -6.87 -9.53
CA VAL A 269 -3.25 -6.90 -8.67
C VAL A 269 -2.94 -6.39 -7.27
N GLY A 270 -1.89 -6.95 -6.64
CA GLY A 270 -1.53 -6.59 -5.27
C GLY A 270 -0.72 -5.31 -5.21
N ALA A 271 0.31 -5.21 -6.04
CA ALA A 271 1.27 -4.12 -5.98
C ALA A 271 0.61 -2.73 -6.21
N LEU A 272 -0.25 -2.61 -7.23
CA LEU A 272 -0.96 -1.35 -7.50
C LEU A 272 -1.95 -1.00 -6.39
N ALA A 273 -2.68 -2.00 -5.90
CA ALA A 273 -3.69 -1.80 -4.86
C ALA A 273 -3.07 -1.38 -3.53
N LEU A 274 -2.01 -2.06 -3.11
CA LEU A 274 -1.32 -1.76 -1.85
C LEU A 274 -0.69 -0.36 -1.87
N GLY A 275 -0.03 0.01 -2.97
CA GLY A 275 0.51 1.35 -3.11
C GLY A 275 -0.58 2.43 -3.08
N ALA A 276 -1.72 2.22 -3.76
CA ALA A 276 -2.86 3.12 -3.72
C ALA A 276 -3.48 3.19 -2.31
N ALA A 277 -3.56 2.06 -1.58
CA ALA A 277 -4.02 2.01 -0.20
C ALA A 277 -3.15 2.88 0.72
N LEU A 278 -1.83 2.74 0.65
CA LEU A 278 -0.92 3.60 1.41
C LEU A 278 -1.10 5.07 1.05
N GLY A 279 -1.21 5.38 -0.24
CA GLY A 279 -1.39 6.74 -0.73
C GLY A 279 -2.67 7.39 -0.22
N VAL A 280 -3.82 6.71 -0.33
CA VAL A 280 -5.11 7.28 0.07
C VAL A 280 -5.23 7.44 1.60
N VAL A 281 -4.75 6.47 2.39
CA VAL A 281 -4.69 6.63 3.85
C VAL A 281 -3.87 7.85 4.22
N THR A 282 -2.70 7.98 3.63
CA THR A 282 -1.78 9.10 3.88
C THR A 282 -2.40 10.46 3.58
N VAL A 283 -3.12 10.58 2.47
CA VAL A 283 -3.83 11.81 2.10
C VAL A 283 -4.91 12.16 3.12
N ILE A 284 -5.67 11.17 3.58
CA ILE A 284 -6.72 11.41 4.59
C ILE A 284 -6.11 11.89 5.90
N VAL A 285 -4.99 11.30 6.35
CA VAL A 285 -4.33 11.68 7.61
C VAL A 285 -3.35 12.86 7.46
N ARG A 286 -3.22 13.45 6.27
CA ARG A 286 -2.37 14.61 5.94
C ARG A 286 -0.88 14.38 6.22
N GLN A 287 -0.35 13.22 5.85
CA GLN A 287 1.04 12.84 6.09
C GLN A 287 1.81 12.54 4.79
N GLU A 288 1.55 13.31 3.73
CA GLU A 288 2.07 13.06 2.39
C GLU A 288 3.61 13.11 2.33
N ILE A 289 4.21 14.10 2.99
CA ILE A 289 5.68 14.21 3.06
C ILE A 289 6.25 13.11 3.96
N VAL A 290 5.54 12.74 5.02
CA VAL A 290 5.96 11.61 5.87
C VAL A 290 5.94 10.30 5.10
N LEU A 291 4.93 10.06 4.26
CA LEU A 291 4.91 8.89 3.38
C LEU A 291 6.10 8.90 2.41
N PHE A 292 6.44 10.04 1.84
CA PHE A 292 7.61 10.17 0.97
C PHE A 292 8.90 9.76 1.69
N ILE A 293 9.03 10.09 2.98
CA ILE A 293 10.16 9.68 3.83
C ILE A 293 10.08 8.18 4.14
N MET A 294 8.98 7.71 4.73
CA MET A 294 8.82 6.30 5.12
C MET A 294 8.91 5.35 3.93
N GLY A 295 8.37 5.76 2.79
CA GLY A 295 8.41 5.07 1.51
C GLY A 295 9.67 5.32 0.69
N GLY A 296 10.75 5.83 1.29
CA GLY A 296 11.96 6.24 0.56
C GLY A 296 12.57 5.14 -0.29
N VAL A 297 12.43 3.87 0.09
CA VAL A 297 12.83 2.73 -0.78
C VAL A 297 12.01 2.74 -2.07
N PHE A 298 10.68 2.86 -2.00
CA PHE A 298 9.82 2.95 -3.18
C PHE A 298 10.15 4.17 -4.05
N VAL A 299 10.44 5.30 -3.38
CA VAL A 299 10.83 6.55 -4.06
C VAL A 299 12.13 6.37 -4.83
N VAL A 300 13.17 5.83 -4.19
CA VAL A 300 14.50 5.65 -4.81
C VAL A 300 14.45 4.63 -5.94
N GLU A 301 13.68 3.53 -5.80
CA GLU A 301 13.43 2.57 -6.88
C GLU A 301 12.80 3.26 -8.09
N THR A 302 11.75 4.04 -7.88
CA THR A 302 11.07 4.78 -8.95
C THR A 302 11.98 5.81 -9.61
N LEU A 303 12.68 6.61 -8.81
CA LEU A 303 13.63 7.61 -9.32
C LEU A 303 14.75 6.98 -10.13
N SER A 304 15.21 5.80 -9.74
CA SER A 304 16.25 5.07 -10.51
C SER A 304 15.79 4.72 -11.92
N VAL A 305 14.52 4.30 -12.07
CA VAL A 305 13.91 4.01 -13.36
C VAL A 305 13.76 5.30 -14.17
N MET A 306 13.25 6.37 -13.57
CA MET A 306 13.09 7.65 -14.25
C MET A 306 14.42 8.21 -14.75
N LEU A 307 15.46 8.19 -13.90
CA LEU A 307 16.81 8.63 -14.26
C LEU A 307 17.42 7.77 -15.35
N GLN A 308 17.28 6.45 -15.27
CA GLN A 308 17.78 5.52 -16.29
C GLN A 308 17.13 5.79 -17.64
N VAL A 309 15.80 5.92 -17.69
CA VAL A 309 15.06 6.19 -18.94
C VAL A 309 15.40 7.56 -19.50
N ALA A 310 15.47 8.59 -18.66
CA ALA A 310 15.85 9.94 -19.08
C ALA A 310 17.27 9.97 -19.66
N SER A 311 18.25 9.40 -18.95
CA SER A 311 19.64 9.36 -19.41
C SER A 311 19.78 8.58 -20.73
N PHE A 312 19.09 7.42 -20.84
CA PHE A 312 19.17 6.63 -22.08
C PHE A 312 18.53 7.35 -23.27
N LYS A 313 17.41 8.05 -23.07
CA LYS A 313 16.76 8.82 -24.15
C LYS A 313 17.52 10.09 -24.55
N LEU A 314 18.14 10.78 -23.58
CA LEU A 314 18.81 12.07 -23.82
C LEU A 314 20.29 11.91 -24.25
N ILE A 315 20.99 10.93 -23.67
CA ILE A 315 22.45 10.81 -23.79
C ILE A 315 22.89 9.45 -24.41
N GLY A 316 21.95 8.49 -24.53
CA GLY A 316 22.25 7.13 -25.03
C GLY A 316 23.04 6.26 -24.03
N LYS A 317 23.25 6.71 -22.79
CA LYS A 317 24.05 5.99 -21.78
C LYS A 317 23.20 5.54 -20.60
N ARG A 318 23.54 4.38 -20.04
CA ARG A 318 22.94 3.85 -18.80
C ARG A 318 23.65 4.44 -17.59
N VAL A 319 22.90 4.94 -16.60
CA VAL A 319 23.41 5.39 -15.29
C VAL A 319 23.66 4.18 -14.38
N PHE A 320 22.69 3.29 -14.34
CA PHE A 320 22.77 2.06 -13.55
C PHE A 320 22.99 0.85 -14.45
N ARG A 321 23.56 -0.24 -13.92
CA ARG A 321 23.69 -1.51 -14.66
C ARG A 321 22.34 -2.00 -15.17
N MET A 322 21.33 -1.88 -14.28
CA MET A 322 19.91 -2.11 -14.56
C MET A 322 19.07 -1.24 -13.60
N ALA A 323 17.88 -0.86 -13.98
CA ALA A 323 16.90 -0.23 -13.12
C ALA A 323 15.62 -1.09 -13.14
N PRO A 324 14.88 -1.15 -12.02
CA PRO A 324 15.08 -0.50 -10.72
C PRO A 324 16.37 -0.90 -9.97
N LEU A 325 16.69 -0.20 -8.85
CA LEU A 325 17.98 -0.35 -8.14
C LEU A 325 18.23 -1.75 -7.57
N HIS A 326 17.22 -2.49 -7.16
CA HIS A 326 17.38 -3.85 -6.67
C HIS A 326 18.11 -4.73 -7.70
N HIS A 327 17.78 -4.64 -8.99
CA HIS A 327 18.50 -5.34 -10.06
C HIS A 327 19.93 -4.84 -10.25
N HIS A 328 20.19 -3.55 -10.01
CA HIS A 328 21.57 -3.03 -10.04
C HIS A 328 22.45 -3.71 -9.00
N PHE A 329 21.93 -3.95 -7.79
CA PHE A 329 22.67 -4.63 -6.73
C PHE A 329 22.84 -6.14 -7.00
N GLU A 330 21.82 -6.81 -7.58
CA GLU A 330 21.98 -8.19 -8.05
C GLU A 330 23.11 -8.31 -9.08
N LEU A 331 23.14 -7.42 -10.10
CA LEU A 331 24.19 -7.38 -11.10
C LEU A 331 25.57 -6.93 -10.55
N LYS A 332 25.62 -6.40 -9.33
CA LYS A 332 26.86 -6.20 -8.57
C LYS A 332 27.31 -7.44 -7.80
N GLY A 333 26.53 -8.52 -7.80
CA GLY A 333 26.85 -9.79 -7.15
C GLY A 333 26.24 -9.96 -5.74
N TRP A 334 25.29 -9.09 -5.33
CA TRP A 334 24.55 -9.33 -4.10
C TRP A 334 23.52 -10.45 -4.32
N LYS A 335 23.38 -11.33 -3.33
CA LYS A 335 22.32 -12.34 -3.37
C LYS A 335 20.96 -11.67 -3.17
N GLU A 336 19.92 -12.21 -3.80
CA GLU A 336 18.55 -11.69 -3.72
C GLU A 336 18.09 -11.43 -2.27
N ASN A 337 18.22 -12.43 -1.40
CA ASN A 337 17.83 -12.29 0.00
C ASN A 337 18.62 -11.21 0.75
N GLN A 338 19.87 -10.92 0.37
CA GLN A 338 20.65 -9.82 0.96
C GLN A 338 20.11 -8.46 0.51
N VAL A 339 19.70 -8.32 -0.74
CA VAL A 339 19.06 -7.08 -1.24
C VAL A 339 17.78 -6.84 -0.48
N VAL A 340 16.91 -7.86 -0.42
CA VAL A 340 15.59 -7.79 0.22
C VAL A 340 15.71 -7.40 1.69
N VAL A 341 16.52 -8.12 2.48
CA VAL A 341 16.66 -7.85 3.93
C VAL A 341 17.26 -6.47 4.18
N ARG A 342 18.25 -6.03 3.38
CA ARG A 342 18.84 -4.70 3.53
C ARG A 342 17.83 -3.59 3.23
N PHE A 343 16.97 -3.78 2.24
CA PHE A 343 15.91 -2.82 1.91
C PHE A 343 14.85 -2.77 2.99
N TRP A 344 14.52 -3.90 3.63
CA TRP A 344 13.66 -3.93 4.82
C TRP A 344 14.26 -3.13 5.99
N ILE A 345 15.57 -3.31 6.25
CA ILE A 345 16.26 -2.56 7.31
C ILE A 345 16.22 -1.05 7.02
N ILE A 346 16.51 -0.65 5.77
CA ILE A 346 16.42 0.76 5.35
C ILE A 346 15.00 1.28 5.53
N THR A 347 13.98 0.52 5.10
CA THR A 347 12.58 0.92 5.29
C THR A 347 12.24 1.08 6.76
N MET A 348 12.67 0.15 7.63
CA MET A 348 12.44 0.26 9.08
C MET A 348 13.05 1.54 9.65
N MET A 349 14.28 1.88 9.25
CA MET A 349 14.94 3.12 9.67
C MET A 349 14.14 4.36 9.22
N LEU A 350 13.67 4.36 7.97
CA LEU A 350 12.88 5.46 7.42
C LEU A 350 11.50 5.57 8.08
N VAL A 351 10.88 4.46 8.42
CA VAL A 351 9.60 4.41 9.16
C VAL A 351 9.78 4.98 10.57
N LEU A 352 10.84 4.57 11.28
CA LEU A 352 11.15 5.12 12.61
C LEU A 352 11.44 6.63 12.52
N PHE A 353 12.17 7.07 11.50
CA PHE A 353 12.40 8.50 11.26
C PHE A 353 11.10 9.24 10.96
N GLY A 354 10.22 8.69 10.13
CA GLY A 354 8.90 9.25 9.87
C GLY A 354 8.04 9.35 11.14
N LEU A 355 8.02 8.30 11.98
CA LEU A 355 7.30 8.31 13.25
C LEU A 355 7.85 9.34 14.24
N SER A 356 9.17 9.63 14.22
CA SER A 356 9.76 10.66 15.08
C SER A 356 9.16 12.05 14.83
N SER A 357 8.65 12.32 13.62
CA SER A 357 7.97 13.56 13.28
C SER A 357 6.73 13.83 14.13
N LEU A 358 6.10 12.81 14.72
CA LEU A 358 4.95 12.98 15.62
C LEU A 358 5.29 13.83 16.85
N LYS A 359 6.50 13.72 17.38
CA LYS A 359 6.91 14.44 18.60
C LYS A 359 7.83 15.62 18.31
N LEU A 360 8.64 15.55 17.28
CA LEU A 360 9.63 16.57 16.92
C LEU A 360 9.04 17.70 16.06
N ARG A 361 7.79 18.05 16.27
CA ARG A 361 7.12 19.18 15.63
C ARG A 361 7.19 20.44 16.47
#